data_a7141b5033561f586346210342a706fe
#
_entry.id   a7141b5033561f586346210342a706fe
#
_cell.length_a   1.000
_cell.length_b   1.000
_cell.length_c   1.000
_cell.angle_alpha   90.00
_cell.angle_beta   90.00
_cell.angle_gamma   90.00
#
_symmetry.space_group_name_H-M   'P 1'
#
loop_
_entity.id
_entity.type
_entity.pdbx_description
1 polymer ?
#
loop_
_entity_poly.entity_id
_entity_poly.type
_entity_poly.pdbx_seq_one_letter_code
_entity_poly.pdbx_strand_id
1 'polypeptide(L)'
;MRKIVASSAVIVLLFAVSAGAQQVSITPRIVQVGRFTCADLLALKGETRDRMLLYLNGYINGLRGQKVWDEKVEGERIDQAVRDCRTSPAKLALDVFTGLWPR
;
A
#
# COMPACT_ATOMS: atom_id res chain seq x y z
N MET A 1 -28.31 56.22 32.28
CA MET A 1 -28.09 55.75 31.76
C MET A 1 -27.46 54.71 31.63
N ARG A 2 -27.46 53.97 31.49
CA ARG A 2 -26.96 52.96 31.36
C ARG A 2 -26.58 52.53 30.30
N LYS A 3 -25.83 52.00 29.94
CA LYS A 3 -25.51 51.55 28.98
C LYS A 3 -25.29 50.30 29.00
N ILE A 4 -25.67 49.56 28.25
CA ILE A 4 -25.49 48.31 28.23
C ILE A 4 -24.52 47.97 27.32
N VAL A 5 -23.56 47.50 27.71
CA VAL A 5 -22.60 47.01 26.87
C VAL A 5 -22.89 45.63 26.64
N ALA A 6 -23.49 45.39 25.61
CA ALA A 6 -23.63 44.07 25.20
C ALA A 6 -22.30 43.64 24.71
N SER A 7 -21.56 43.16 25.53
CA SER A 7 -20.41 42.53 25.00
C SER A 7 -20.87 41.22 24.40
N SER A 8 -21.07 41.27 23.18
CA SER A 8 -21.27 40.05 22.51
C SER A 8 -19.96 39.36 22.49
N ALA A 9 -19.90 38.41 23.30
CA ALA A 9 -18.79 37.51 23.22
C ALA A 9 -18.91 36.78 21.92
N VAL A 10 -18.15 37.20 21.03
CA VAL A 10 -18.06 36.46 19.80
C VAL A 10 -17.25 35.23 20.10
N ILE A 11 -17.94 34.19 20.28
CA ILE A 11 -17.26 32.95 20.42
C ILE A 11 -16.89 32.52 19.05
N VAL A 12 -15.69 32.78 18.72
CA VAL A 12 -15.14 32.26 17.49
C VAL A 12 -14.81 30.83 17.78
N LEU A 13 -15.71 30.00 17.38
CA LEU A 13 -15.41 28.61 17.41
C LEU A 13 -14.44 28.32 16.29
N LEU A 14 -13.25 28.35 16.66
CA LEU A 14 -12.24 27.88 15.77
C LEU A 14 -12.31 26.39 15.73
N PHE A 15 -13.07 25.93 14.82
CA PHE A 15 -12.95 24.52 14.53
C PHE A 15 -11.70 24.35 13.74
N ALA A 16 -10.66 24.10 14.43
CA ALA A 16 -9.53 23.56 13.77
C ALA A 16 -9.92 22.15 13.34
N VAL A 17 -10.53 22.10 12.20
CA VAL A 17 -10.81 20.80 11.63
C VAL A 17 -9.54 20.35 10.97
N SER A 18 -8.65 19.89 11.76
CA SER A 18 -7.53 19.17 11.21
C SER A 18 -7.90 17.73 10.95
N ALA A 19 -9.15 17.40 11.12
CA ALA A 19 -9.56 16.02 11.09
C ALA A 19 -9.41 15.39 9.71
N GLY A 20 -9.28 16.18 8.67
CA GLY A 20 -9.18 15.59 7.37
C GLY A 20 -7.78 15.35 6.92
N ALA A 21 -6.84 15.77 7.70
CA ALA A 21 -5.48 15.76 7.24
C ALA A 21 -4.70 14.57 7.74
N GLN A 22 -5.31 13.43 7.77
CA GLN A 22 -4.51 12.24 7.96
C GLN A 22 -3.80 11.95 6.66
N GLN A 23 -2.80 12.72 6.39
CA GLN A 23 -1.85 12.32 5.41
C GLN A 23 -1.12 11.13 5.98
N VAL A 24 -1.37 9.99 5.38
CA VAL A 24 -0.53 8.85 5.60
C VAL A 24 0.85 9.27 5.11
N SER A 25 1.70 9.67 6.03
CA SER A 25 3.06 9.96 5.65
C SER A 25 3.73 8.63 5.39
N ILE A 26 3.85 8.33 4.12
CA ILE A 26 4.61 7.18 3.69
C ILE A 26 6.06 7.62 3.74
N THR A 27 6.81 7.03 4.63
CA THR A 27 8.25 7.23 4.62
C THR A 27 8.78 6.61 3.33
N PRO A 28 9.35 7.41 2.44
CA PRO A 28 9.90 6.86 1.21
C PRO A 28 11.00 5.86 1.52
N ARG A 29 11.00 4.77 0.80
CA ARG A 29 12.06 3.77 0.91
C ARG A 29 12.50 3.35 -0.47
N ILE A 30 13.74 2.98 -0.58
CA ILE A 30 14.28 2.41 -1.80
C ILE A 30 14.43 0.92 -1.57
N VAL A 31 13.81 0.14 -2.44
CA VAL A 31 13.85 -1.31 -2.34
C VAL A 31 14.52 -1.88 -3.58
N GLN A 32 15.54 -2.71 -3.35
CA GLN A 32 16.15 -3.47 -4.44
C GLN A 32 15.35 -4.74 -4.65
N VAL A 33 14.48 -4.72 -5.62
CA VAL A 33 13.50 -5.79 -5.85
C VAL A 33 14.17 -7.13 -6.11
N GLY A 34 15.34 -7.14 -6.74
CA GLY A 34 16.08 -8.37 -6.99
C GLY A 34 16.63 -9.04 -5.72
N ARG A 35 16.61 -8.36 -4.59
CA ARG A 35 17.06 -8.90 -3.30
C ARG A 35 15.95 -8.96 -2.26
N PHE A 36 14.75 -8.59 -2.65
CA PHE A 36 13.62 -8.49 -1.74
C PHE A 36 13.06 -9.88 -1.49
N THR A 37 13.11 -10.31 -0.23
CA THR A 37 12.67 -11.65 0.16
C THR A 37 11.19 -11.67 0.49
N CYS A 38 10.63 -12.88 0.56
CA CYS A 38 9.30 -13.08 1.07
C CYS A 38 9.15 -12.56 2.51
N ALA A 39 10.18 -12.76 3.35
CA ALA A 39 10.16 -12.21 4.71
C ALA A 39 10.06 -10.69 4.69
N ASP A 40 10.79 -10.03 3.80
CA ASP A 40 10.72 -8.57 3.65
C ASP A 40 9.31 -8.14 3.23
N LEU A 41 8.70 -8.86 2.29
CA LEU A 41 7.35 -8.58 1.83
C LEU A 41 6.33 -8.70 2.97
N LEU A 42 6.42 -9.78 3.74
CA LEU A 42 5.49 -10.04 4.83
C LEU A 42 5.67 -9.07 6.00
N ALA A 43 6.84 -8.46 6.13
CA ALA A 43 7.09 -7.45 7.14
C ALA A 43 6.42 -6.11 6.81
N LEU A 44 6.07 -5.88 5.54
CA LEU A 44 5.31 -4.71 5.15
C LEU A 44 3.87 -4.84 5.60
N LYS A 45 3.24 -3.72 5.90
CA LYS A 45 1.86 -3.72 6.41
C LYS A 45 0.98 -2.77 5.61
N GLY A 46 -0.31 -3.09 5.58
CA GLY A 46 -1.33 -2.22 5.01
C GLY A 46 -1.05 -1.84 3.58
N GLU A 47 -1.22 -0.57 3.27
CA GLU A 47 -1.06 -0.07 1.91
C GLU A 47 0.33 -0.26 1.34
N THR A 48 1.35 -0.20 2.19
CA THR A 48 2.73 -0.38 1.72
C THR A 48 2.92 -1.77 1.15
N ARG A 49 2.38 -2.78 1.81
CA ARG A 49 2.41 -4.15 1.29
C ARG A 49 1.59 -4.27 0.01
N ASP A 50 0.41 -3.69 -0.01
CA ASP A 50 -0.46 -3.76 -1.19
C ASP A 50 0.21 -3.14 -2.42
N ARG A 51 0.87 -2.00 -2.25
CA ARG A 51 1.61 -1.36 -3.33
C ARG A 51 2.75 -2.24 -3.84
N MET A 52 3.49 -2.86 -2.94
CA MET A 52 4.58 -3.74 -3.33
C MET A 52 4.05 -4.98 -4.07
N LEU A 53 2.94 -5.55 -3.61
CA LEU A 53 2.31 -6.68 -4.29
C LEU A 53 1.90 -6.32 -5.71
N LEU A 54 1.28 -5.16 -5.88
CA LEU A 54 0.90 -4.68 -7.22
C LEU A 54 2.12 -4.42 -8.10
N TYR A 55 3.17 -3.86 -7.51
CA TYR A 55 4.41 -3.62 -8.25
C TYR A 55 5.03 -4.93 -8.74
N LEU A 56 5.16 -5.92 -7.85
CA LEU A 56 5.76 -7.21 -8.21
C LEU A 56 4.93 -7.92 -9.28
N ASN A 57 3.62 -7.91 -9.11
CA ASN A 57 2.72 -8.52 -10.09
C ASN A 57 2.82 -7.81 -11.44
N GLY A 58 2.82 -6.49 -11.45
CA GLY A 58 2.95 -5.70 -12.68
C GLY A 58 4.32 -5.86 -13.32
N TYR A 59 5.36 -6.01 -12.52
CA TYR A 59 6.71 -6.26 -13.03
C TYR A 59 6.74 -7.55 -13.87
N ILE A 60 6.19 -8.63 -13.35
CA ILE A 60 6.15 -9.90 -14.08
C ILE A 60 5.23 -9.79 -15.30
N ASN A 61 4.07 -9.14 -15.16
CA ASN A 61 3.20 -8.88 -16.30
C ASN A 61 3.94 -8.17 -17.43
N GLY A 62 4.71 -7.15 -17.07
CA GLY A 62 5.49 -6.39 -18.04
C GLY A 62 6.54 -7.25 -18.74
N LEU A 63 7.26 -8.09 -18.00
CA LEU A 63 8.24 -9.00 -18.56
C LEU A 63 7.62 -10.00 -19.53
N ARG A 64 6.38 -10.39 -19.28
CA ARG A 64 5.67 -11.37 -20.12
C ARG A 64 4.86 -10.72 -21.22
N GLY A 65 4.90 -9.40 -21.32
CA GLY A 65 4.14 -8.69 -22.35
C GLY A 65 2.63 -8.73 -22.14
N GLN A 66 2.19 -9.02 -20.90
CA GLN A 66 0.78 -9.08 -20.60
C GLN A 66 0.20 -7.68 -20.52
N LYS A 67 -0.81 -7.42 -21.33
CA LYS A 67 -1.44 -6.09 -21.43
C LYS A 67 -2.90 -6.08 -21.01
N VAL A 68 -3.43 -7.22 -20.62
CA VAL A 68 -4.81 -7.34 -20.17
C VAL A 68 -4.81 -7.50 -18.66
N TRP A 69 -5.55 -6.66 -17.98
CA TRP A 69 -5.76 -6.76 -16.55
C TRP A 69 -7.08 -7.50 -16.31
N ASP A 70 -6.98 -8.71 -15.81
CA ASP A 70 -8.13 -9.47 -15.34
C ASP A 70 -8.07 -9.45 -13.81
N GLU A 71 -8.91 -8.65 -13.21
CA GLU A 71 -8.87 -8.39 -11.77
C GLU A 71 -8.97 -9.68 -10.95
N LYS A 72 -9.81 -10.61 -11.38
CA LYS A 72 -9.96 -11.87 -10.67
C LYS A 72 -8.69 -12.71 -10.74
N VAL A 73 -8.15 -12.86 -11.93
CA VAL A 73 -6.94 -13.66 -12.15
C VAL A 73 -5.75 -13.05 -11.43
N GLU A 74 -5.59 -11.74 -11.53
CA GLU A 74 -4.47 -11.04 -10.89
C GLU A 74 -4.60 -11.10 -9.38
N GLY A 75 -5.80 -10.92 -8.84
CA GLY A 75 -6.05 -11.01 -7.41
C GLY A 75 -5.74 -12.39 -6.85
N GLU A 76 -6.17 -13.43 -7.54
CA GLU A 76 -5.88 -14.82 -7.13
C GLU A 76 -4.38 -15.10 -7.13
N ARG A 77 -3.67 -14.59 -8.13
CA ARG A 77 -2.23 -14.75 -8.22
C ARG A 77 -1.49 -14.04 -7.09
N ILE A 78 -1.90 -12.83 -6.80
CA ILE A 78 -1.31 -12.05 -5.68
C ILE A 78 -1.57 -12.78 -4.35
N ASP A 79 -2.77 -13.26 -4.14
CA ASP A 79 -3.11 -13.98 -2.93
C ASP A 79 -2.29 -15.27 -2.79
N GLN A 80 -2.11 -15.98 -3.89
CA GLN A 80 -1.29 -17.20 -3.89
C GLN A 80 0.17 -16.86 -3.60
N ALA A 81 0.67 -15.76 -4.15
CA ALA A 81 2.04 -15.33 -3.87
C ALA A 81 2.25 -15.05 -2.38
N VAL A 82 1.29 -14.42 -1.74
CA VAL A 82 1.38 -14.16 -0.30
C VAL A 82 1.39 -15.47 0.48
N ARG A 83 0.53 -16.43 0.11
CA ARG A 83 0.51 -17.75 0.76
C ARG A 83 1.85 -18.48 0.59
N ASP A 84 2.39 -18.45 -0.63
CA ASP A 84 3.65 -19.13 -0.91
C ASP A 84 4.80 -18.47 -0.17
N CYS A 85 4.78 -17.14 -0.05
CA CYS A 85 5.78 -16.42 0.74
C CYS A 85 5.74 -16.81 2.22
N ARG A 86 4.57 -17.07 2.77
CA ARG A 86 4.45 -17.51 4.16
C ARG A 86 5.12 -18.86 4.41
N THR A 87 5.09 -19.74 3.44
CA THR A 87 5.72 -21.06 3.57
C THR A 87 7.19 -21.05 3.22
N SER A 88 7.67 -20.02 2.53
CA SER A 88 9.06 -19.94 2.06
C SER A 88 9.61 -18.52 2.24
N PRO A 89 9.76 -18.05 3.50
CA PRO A 89 10.14 -16.66 3.74
C PRO A 89 11.53 -16.29 3.25
N ALA A 90 12.41 -17.26 3.05
CA ALA A 90 13.76 -17.00 2.55
C ALA A 90 13.83 -16.84 1.02
N LYS A 91 12.78 -17.23 0.31
CA LYS A 91 12.75 -17.06 -1.14
C LYS A 91 12.68 -15.60 -1.53
N LEU A 92 13.19 -15.29 -2.72
CA LEU A 92 12.98 -13.97 -3.30
C LEU A 92 11.51 -13.82 -3.71
N ALA A 93 10.92 -12.70 -3.37
CA ALA A 93 9.53 -12.46 -3.71
C ALA A 93 9.30 -12.50 -5.22
N LEU A 94 10.22 -11.94 -6.02
CA LEU A 94 10.12 -12.03 -7.48
C LEU A 94 10.10 -13.45 -7.98
N ASP A 95 10.85 -14.35 -7.36
CA ASP A 95 10.88 -15.75 -7.79
C ASP A 95 9.54 -16.43 -7.53
N VAL A 96 8.91 -16.11 -6.41
CA VAL A 96 7.58 -16.63 -6.10
C VAL A 96 6.57 -16.14 -7.14
N PHE A 97 6.58 -14.84 -7.44
CA PHE A 97 5.68 -14.30 -8.47
C PHE A 97 5.94 -14.90 -9.84
N THR A 98 7.21 -15.02 -10.21
CA THR A 98 7.58 -15.62 -11.50
C THR A 98 7.04 -17.04 -11.63
N GLY A 99 7.13 -17.81 -10.56
CA GLY A 99 6.67 -19.22 -10.57
C GLY A 99 5.17 -19.37 -10.71
N LEU A 100 4.39 -18.34 -10.45
CA LEU A 100 2.93 -18.38 -10.56
C LEU A 100 2.43 -18.01 -11.95
N TRP A 101 3.31 -17.56 -12.83
CA TRP A 101 2.92 -17.21 -14.18
C TRP A 101 2.97 -18.45 -15.07
N PRO A 102 1.92 -18.70 -15.84
CA PRO A 102 1.95 -19.79 -16.80
C PRO A 102 2.99 -19.47 -17.86
N ARG A 103 3.72 -20.46 -18.23
CA ARG A 103 4.67 -20.37 -19.31
C ARG A 103 3.97 -20.42 -20.65
#